data_7bd7aa6b64c47f8d84e17b94c3c8c90c
#
_entry.id   7bd7aa6b64c47f8d84e17b94c3c8c90c
#
_cell.length_a   1.000
_cell.length_b   1.000
_cell.length_c   1.000
_cell.angle_alpha   90.00
_cell.angle_beta   90.00
_cell.angle_gamma   90.00
#
_symmetry.space_group_name_H-M   'P 1'
#
loop_
_entity.id
_entity.type
_entity.pdbx_description
1 polymer ?
#
loop_
_entity_poly.entity_id
_entity_poly.type
_entity_poly.pdbx_seq_one_letter_code
_entity_poly.pdbx_strand_id
1 'polypeptide(L)'
;ITAHADAVEVGPGEYSQPPKWTQTDIGDQTYRHPQCLRAYFPAGTLLTEAGCVIGIEARQSVMRSPEVSAFVTPDQQDAARAVLDRLAARANQLNPYRGRALRPSHTSGLHLAVTQPSGPLTRDSVVVDEQVWCGIDLGLSAVRDRHELLNTHGLGARRGVLLCGPPGTGKSAVSAVIAAEVVGDFTVIYV
;
A
#
# COMPACT_ATOMS: atom_id res chain seq x y z
N ILE A 1 13.10 -4.27 9.04
CA ILE A 1 14.56 -4.46 8.80
C ILE A 1 15.36 -3.78 9.90
N THR A 2 14.98 -2.61 10.38
CA THR A 2 15.70 -1.87 11.44
C THR A 2 15.63 -2.49 12.84
N ALA A 3 14.70 -3.41 13.11
CA ALA A 3 14.55 -4.04 14.43
C ALA A 3 15.61 -5.12 14.74
N HIS A 4 16.46 -5.47 13.78
CA HIS A 4 17.51 -6.51 13.93
C HIS A 4 18.87 -5.99 13.46
N ALA A 5 19.16 -4.71 13.72
CA ALA A 5 20.44 -4.08 13.33
C ALA A 5 21.68 -4.79 13.88
N ASP A 6 21.55 -5.47 15.01
CA ASP A 6 22.67 -6.18 15.67
C ASP A 6 23.08 -7.47 14.94
N ALA A 7 22.27 -7.98 14.01
CA ALA A 7 22.54 -9.18 13.23
C ALA A 7 22.87 -8.89 11.75
N VAL A 8 22.95 -7.62 11.38
CA VAL A 8 23.10 -7.18 9.99
C VAL A 8 24.43 -6.47 9.81
N GLU A 9 25.37 -7.09 9.10
CA GLU A 9 26.50 -6.35 8.56
C GLU A 9 26.02 -5.47 7.41
N VAL A 10 25.90 -4.18 7.66
CA VAL A 10 25.69 -3.18 6.61
C VAL A 10 27.03 -2.85 6.02
N GLY A 11 27.40 -3.57 4.96
CA GLY A 11 28.61 -3.27 4.19
C GLY A 11 28.44 -1.98 3.37
N PRO A 12 29.55 -1.26 3.11
CA PRO A 12 29.55 -0.19 2.12
C PRO A 12 29.17 -0.79 0.76
N GLY A 13 28.33 -0.11 0.00
CA GLY A 13 28.10 -0.45 -1.40
C GLY A 13 29.40 -0.32 -2.20
N GLU A 14 29.38 -0.74 -3.46
CA GLU A 14 30.53 -0.72 -4.38
C GLU A 14 31.29 0.62 -4.47
N TYR A 15 30.70 1.68 -3.92
CA TYR A 15 31.23 3.04 -3.84
C TYR A 15 31.28 3.58 -2.39
N SER A 16 31.68 2.81 -1.42
CA SER A 16 32.12 3.26 -0.07
C SER A 16 31.33 4.40 0.59
N GLN A 17 30.09 4.66 0.18
CA GLN A 17 29.29 5.71 0.80
C GLN A 17 28.38 5.10 1.88
N PRO A 18 28.32 5.73 3.06
CA PRO A 18 27.39 5.29 4.09
C PRO A 18 25.93 5.39 3.58
N PRO A 19 25.04 4.52 4.03
CA PRO A 19 23.64 4.56 3.61
C PRO A 19 23.04 5.93 3.92
N LYS A 20 22.52 6.61 2.88
CA LYS A 20 21.78 7.85 3.06
C LYS A 20 20.38 7.52 3.59
N TRP A 21 20.05 8.09 4.71
CA TRP A 21 18.74 7.97 5.31
C TRP A 21 17.82 9.07 4.79
N THR A 22 16.62 8.69 4.44
CA THR A 22 15.55 9.59 4.01
C THR A 22 14.39 9.49 4.98
N GLN A 23 13.62 10.54 5.09
CA GLN A 23 12.39 10.59 5.85
C GLN A 23 11.24 10.82 4.88
N THR A 24 10.14 10.11 5.09
CA THR A 24 8.90 10.28 4.34
C THR A 24 7.76 10.40 5.33
N ASP A 25 7.02 11.49 5.24
CA ASP A 25 5.84 11.70 6.07
C ASP A 25 4.61 11.11 5.38
N ILE A 26 3.87 10.28 6.11
CA ILE A 26 2.64 9.64 5.65
C ILE A 26 1.57 9.90 6.71
N GLY A 27 0.72 10.88 6.45
CA GLY A 27 -0.24 11.38 7.44
C GLY A 27 0.48 12.07 8.61
N ASP A 28 0.24 11.56 9.80
CA ASP A 28 0.82 12.03 11.07
C ASP A 28 2.09 11.28 11.49
N GLN A 29 2.55 10.33 10.67
CA GLN A 29 3.70 9.49 10.98
C GLN A 29 4.88 9.77 10.04
N THR A 30 6.07 9.88 10.63
CA THR A 30 7.33 10.02 9.91
C THR A 30 8.04 8.66 9.85
N TYR A 31 8.30 8.19 8.63
CA TYR A 31 9.02 6.95 8.37
C TYR A 31 10.45 7.26 7.95
N ARG A 32 11.41 6.73 8.68
CA ARG A 32 12.83 6.82 8.33
C ARG A 32 13.25 5.55 7.60
N HIS A 33 13.80 5.70 6.42
CA HIS A 33 14.26 4.58 5.60
C HIS A 33 15.54 4.94 4.84
N PRO A 34 16.39 3.95 4.49
CA PRO A 34 17.56 4.19 3.64
C PRO A 34 17.12 4.35 2.18
N GLN A 35 17.77 5.25 1.45
CA GLN A 35 17.61 5.36 -0.01
C GLN A 35 18.19 4.17 -0.75
N CYS A 36 19.31 3.66 -0.23
CA CYS A 36 19.95 2.45 -0.71
C CYS A 36 20.44 1.69 0.52
N LEU A 37 20.11 0.42 0.59
CA LEU A 37 20.55 -0.47 1.65
C LEU A 37 21.06 -1.76 1.00
N ARG A 38 22.28 -2.14 1.32
CA ARG A 38 22.78 -3.49 1.10
C ARG A 38 23.04 -4.10 2.47
N ALA A 39 22.39 -5.22 2.74
CA ALA A 39 22.49 -5.90 4.02
C ALA A 39 22.78 -7.39 3.81
N TYR A 40 23.67 -7.94 4.61
CA TYR A 40 23.96 -9.37 4.63
C TYR A 40 23.36 -9.99 5.87
N PHE A 41 22.62 -11.05 5.67
CA PHE A 41 21.98 -11.81 6.74
C PHE A 41 22.68 -13.14 6.89
N PRO A 42 23.44 -13.35 7.99
CA PRO A 42 24.10 -14.63 8.24
C PRO A 42 23.08 -15.74 8.46
N ALA A 43 23.52 -16.98 8.28
CA ALA A 43 22.74 -18.17 8.55
C ALA A 43 22.20 -18.17 9.99
N GLY A 44 20.96 -18.61 10.17
CA GLY A 44 20.33 -18.71 11.48
C GLY A 44 19.67 -17.43 12.00
N THR A 45 19.58 -16.38 11.18
CA THR A 45 18.78 -15.19 11.52
C THR A 45 17.29 -15.45 11.30
N LEU A 46 16.41 -14.58 11.85
CA LEU A 46 14.96 -14.67 11.64
C LEU A 46 14.52 -14.66 10.16
N LEU A 47 15.35 -14.13 9.27
CA LEU A 47 15.10 -14.14 7.84
C LEU A 47 15.67 -15.37 7.14
N THR A 48 16.63 -16.05 7.74
CA THR A 48 17.41 -17.13 7.12
C THR A 48 17.45 -18.40 7.97
N GLU A 49 16.27 -18.88 8.41
CA GLU A 49 16.15 -20.12 9.20
C GLU A 49 16.82 -21.34 8.53
N ALA A 50 16.94 -21.31 7.22
CA ALA A 50 17.51 -22.38 6.40
C ALA A 50 19.05 -22.41 6.34
N GLY A 51 19.77 -21.61 7.15
CA GLY A 51 21.23 -21.65 7.18
C GLY A 51 21.93 -21.03 5.97
N CYS A 52 21.28 -20.12 5.26
CA CYS A 52 21.85 -19.42 4.10
C CYS A 52 22.29 -17.99 4.45
N VAL A 53 23.26 -17.47 3.70
CA VAL A 53 23.64 -16.06 3.73
C VAL A 53 22.92 -15.36 2.59
N ILE A 54 22.12 -14.34 2.91
CA ILE A 54 21.38 -13.57 1.91
C ILE A 54 21.86 -12.12 1.93
N GLY A 55 22.30 -11.63 0.78
CA GLY A 55 22.49 -10.21 0.56
C GLY A 55 21.20 -9.60 0.04
N ILE A 56 20.66 -8.58 0.72
CA ILE A 56 19.49 -7.84 0.26
C ILE A 56 19.92 -6.44 -0.11
N GLU A 57 19.56 -6.03 -1.32
CA GLU A 57 19.74 -4.67 -1.80
C GLU A 57 18.37 -4.04 -2.05
N ALA A 58 18.13 -2.89 -1.42
CA ALA A 58 16.98 -2.05 -1.69
C ALA A 58 17.46 -0.74 -2.32
N ARG A 59 16.96 -0.43 -3.50
CA ARG A 59 17.27 0.82 -4.22
C ARG A 59 15.96 1.59 -4.46
N GLN A 60 15.99 2.87 -4.16
CA GLN A 60 14.96 3.80 -4.56
C GLN A 60 15.54 4.71 -5.64
N SER A 61 14.94 4.72 -6.81
CA SER A 61 15.31 5.58 -7.94
C SER A 61 14.13 6.46 -8.32
N VAL A 62 14.40 7.70 -8.70
CA VAL A 62 13.38 8.64 -9.20
C VAL A 62 12.76 8.16 -10.51
N MET A 63 13.49 7.35 -11.29
CA MET A 63 13.05 6.87 -12.61
C MET A 63 12.62 5.40 -12.65
N ARG A 64 12.77 4.66 -11.56
CA ARG A 64 12.41 3.24 -11.49
C ARG A 64 11.64 2.96 -10.21
N SER A 65 10.74 2.00 -10.28
CA SER A 65 10.07 1.48 -9.08
C SER A 65 11.10 1.03 -8.05
N PRO A 66 10.84 1.20 -6.74
CA PRO A 66 11.67 0.64 -5.69
C PRO A 66 11.83 -0.86 -5.92
N GLU A 67 13.06 -1.33 -5.86
CA GLU A 67 13.40 -2.73 -6.09
C GLU A 67 14.10 -3.30 -4.86
N VAL A 68 13.74 -4.51 -4.49
CA VAL A 68 14.41 -5.29 -3.47
C VAL A 68 14.92 -6.57 -4.13
N SER A 69 16.23 -6.73 -4.16
CA SER A 69 16.91 -7.89 -4.78
C SER A 69 17.63 -8.71 -3.73
N ALA A 70 17.60 -10.02 -3.87
CA ALA A 70 18.36 -10.94 -3.05
C ALA A 70 19.51 -11.56 -3.88
N PHE A 71 20.69 -11.59 -3.30
CA PHE A 71 21.90 -12.20 -3.88
C PHE A 71 22.26 -13.43 -3.06
N VAL A 72 22.26 -14.58 -3.69
CA VAL A 72 22.51 -15.87 -3.05
C VAL A 72 23.29 -16.79 -3.98
N THR A 73 23.87 -17.85 -3.44
CA THR A 73 24.41 -18.93 -4.24
C THR A 73 23.33 -19.74 -4.94
N PRO A 74 23.62 -20.43 -6.06
CA PRO A 74 22.60 -21.14 -6.84
C PRO A 74 21.79 -22.16 -6.06
N ASP A 75 22.38 -22.80 -5.07
CA ASP A 75 21.77 -23.81 -4.19
C ASP A 75 20.81 -23.19 -3.16
N GLN A 76 20.81 -21.87 -2.98
CA GLN A 76 20.01 -21.15 -1.98
C GLN A 76 18.87 -20.33 -2.59
N GLN A 77 18.57 -20.50 -3.88
CA GLN A 77 17.55 -19.69 -4.58
C GLN A 77 16.14 -19.84 -3.97
N ASP A 78 15.75 -21.04 -3.59
CA ASP A 78 14.43 -21.26 -3.00
C ASP A 78 14.29 -20.60 -1.62
N ALA A 79 15.36 -20.64 -0.82
CA ALA A 79 15.39 -19.94 0.47
C ALA A 79 15.29 -18.42 0.27
N ALA A 80 16.01 -17.87 -0.71
CA ALA A 80 15.94 -16.44 -1.04
C ALA A 80 14.54 -16.02 -1.52
N ARG A 81 13.90 -16.84 -2.35
CA ARG A 81 12.53 -16.59 -2.81
C ARG A 81 11.57 -16.54 -1.63
N ALA A 82 11.63 -17.53 -0.72
CA ALA A 82 10.80 -17.56 0.48
C ALA A 82 11.00 -16.32 1.37
N VAL A 83 12.23 -15.79 1.46
CA VAL A 83 12.49 -14.52 2.18
C VAL A 83 11.85 -13.34 1.48
N LEU A 84 11.97 -13.21 0.16
CA LEU A 84 11.35 -12.12 -0.59
C LEU A 84 9.83 -12.17 -0.49
N ASP A 85 9.22 -13.35 -0.56
CA ASP A 85 7.77 -13.54 -0.40
C ASP A 85 7.30 -13.13 1.00
N ARG A 86 8.06 -13.49 2.06
CA ARG A 86 7.77 -13.04 3.43
C ARG A 86 7.90 -11.51 3.57
N LEU A 87 8.91 -10.91 2.96
CA LEU A 87 9.08 -9.45 2.96
C LEU A 87 7.91 -8.77 2.23
N ALA A 88 7.50 -9.28 1.08
CA ALA A 88 6.35 -8.76 0.33
C ALA A 88 5.05 -8.87 1.14
N ALA A 89 4.79 -10.04 1.75
CA ALA A 89 3.62 -10.24 2.61
C ALA A 89 3.63 -9.27 3.81
N ARG A 90 4.78 -9.10 4.45
CA ARG A 90 4.92 -8.18 5.58
C ARG A 90 4.76 -6.71 5.16
N ALA A 91 5.32 -6.33 4.02
CA ALA A 91 5.14 -4.98 3.46
C ALA A 91 3.66 -4.68 3.19
N ASN A 92 2.92 -5.65 2.64
CA ASN A 92 1.47 -5.51 2.42
C ASN A 92 0.69 -5.35 3.72
N GLN A 93 1.06 -6.07 4.80
CA GLN A 93 0.43 -5.93 6.11
C GLN A 93 0.72 -4.57 6.75
N LEU A 94 1.94 -4.06 6.57
CA LEU A 94 2.42 -2.80 7.14
C LEU A 94 2.19 -1.60 6.21
N ASN A 95 1.43 -1.76 5.13
CA ASN A 95 1.17 -0.69 4.18
C ASN A 95 0.50 0.51 4.88
N PRO A 96 1.19 1.65 5.01
CA PRO A 96 0.68 2.82 5.74
C PRO A 96 -0.49 3.51 5.06
N TYR A 97 -0.78 3.17 3.81
CA TYR A 97 -1.90 3.72 3.03
C TYR A 97 -3.19 2.89 3.16
N ARG A 98 -3.10 1.70 3.75
CA ARG A 98 -4.25 0.82 3.88
C ARG A 98 -5.33 1.43 4.76
N GLY A 99 -6.57 1.40 4.28
CA GLY A 99 -7.73 1.93 5.00
C GLY A 99 -7.75 3.46 5.12
N ARG A 100 -6.95 4.18 4.34
CA ARG A 100 -6.89 5.65 4.36
C ARG A 100 -7.44 6.26 3.10
N ALA A 101 -7.83 7.53 3.20
CA ALA A 101 -8.15 8.35 2.05
C ALA A 101 -6.87 9.01 1.52
N LEU A 102 -6.66 8.90 0.22
CA LEU A 102 -5.45 9.34 -0.45
C LEU A 102 -5.79 10.28 -1.61
N ARG A 103 -4.93 11.26 -1.83
CA ARG A 103 -4.97 12.13 -3.01
C ARG A 103 -3.64 12.04 -3.74
N PRO A 104 -3.62 11.64 -5.02
CA PRO A 104 -2.42 11.67 -5.82
C PRO A 104 -2.03 13.13 -6.14
N SER A 105 -0.75 13.43 -6.09
CA SER A 105 -0.17 14.69 -6.55
C SER A 105 1.01 14.42 -7.48
N HIS A 106 1.26 15.32 -8.40
CA HIS A 106 2.20 15.12 -9.51
C HIS A 106 3.28 16.22 -9.60
N THR A 107 3.69 16.78 -8.47
CA THR A 107 4.65 17.90 -8.46
C THR A 107 6.10 17.50 -8.73
N SER A 108 6.50 16.27 -8.34
CA SER A 108 7.88 15.75 -8.53
C SER A 108 7.90 14.22 -8.68
N GLY A 109 6.95 13.68 -9.44
CA GLY A 109 6.62 12.27 -9.52
C GLY A 109 5.26 12.00 -8.87
N LEU A 110 4.78 10.76 -8.95
CA LEU A 110 3.52 10.39 -8.32
C LEU A 110 3.72 10.26 -6.80
N HIS A 111 3.11 11.16 -6.06
CA HIS A 111 3.02 11.10 -4.60
C HIS A 111 1.59 10.86 -4.16
N LEU A 112 1.42 10.04 -3.12
CA LEU A 112 0.13 9.81 -2.47
C LEU A 112 0.13 10.54 -1.12
N ALA A 113 -0.65 11.61 -1.02
CA ALA A 113 -0.85 12.31 0.23
C ALA A 113 -2.08 11.73 0.96
N VAL A 114 -1.92 11.43 2.25
CA VAL A 114 -3.07 11.10 3.10
C VAL A 114 -3.92 12.34 3.25
N THR A 115 -5.21 12.21 2.98
CA THR A 115 -6.19 13.27 3.15
C THR A 115 -7.32 12.79 4.07
N GLN A 116 -8.02 13.72 4.67
CA GLN A 116 -9.26 13.38 5.36
C GLN A 116 -10.43 13.47 4.38
N PRO A 117 -11.43 12.59 4.47
CA PRO A 117 -12.68 12.78 3.76
C PRO A 117 -13.24 14.17 4.09
N SER A 118 -13.77 14.86 3.10
CA SER A 118 -14.23 16.26 3.23
C SER A 118 -15.36 16.38 4.25
N GLY A 119 -15.06 16.74 5.49
CA GLY A 119 -16.02 17.11 6.54
C GLY A 119 -16.89 15.95 7.07
N PRO A 120 -17.75 16.22 8.06
CA PRO A 120 -18.69 15.24 8.64
C PRO A 120 -19.94 15.09 7.75
N LEU A 121 -19.75 14.75 6.47
CA LEU A 121 -20.87 14.45 5.58
C LEU A 121 -21.38 13.05 5.91
N THR A 122 -22.68 12.99 6.23
CA THR A 122 -23.43 11.75 6.44
C THR A 122 -24.54 11.63 5.40
N ARG A 123 -25.15 10.47 5.27
CA ARG A 123 -26.28 10.27 4.37
C ARG A 123 -27.41 11.25 4.67
N ASP A 124 -27.66 11.54 5.93
CA ASP A 124 -28.72 12.45 6.36
C ASP A 124 -28.48 13.91 5.94
N SER A 125 -27.22 14.27 5.67
CA SER A 125 -26.85 15.60 5.19
C SER A 125 -27.03 15.80 3.69
N VAL A 126 -27.34 14.73 2.94
CA VAL A 126 -27.45 14.75 1.48
C VAL A 126 -28.83 14.29 1.05
N VAL A 127 -29.60 15.22 0.48
CA VAL A 127 -30.96 14.92 0.01
C VAL A 127 -30.87 14.27 -1.38
N VAL A 128 -31.03 12.95 -1.42
CA VAL A 128 -31.19 12.16 -2.63
C VAL A 128 -32.23 11.08 -2.45
N ASP A 129 -32.73 10.54 -3.55
CA ASP A 129 -33.71 9.46 -3.53
C ASP A 129 -33.14 8.21 -2.86
N GLU A 130 -33.91 7.53 -2.03
CA GLU A 130 -33.60 6.28 -1.36
C GLU A 130 -33.09 5.20 -2.34
N GLN A 131 -33.65 5.17 -3.54
CA GLN A 131 -33.22 4.22 -4.59
C GLN A 131 -31.76 4.42 -5.01
N VAL A 132 -31.25 5.65 -4.92
CA VAL A 132 -29.82 5.93 -5.20
C VAL A 132 -28.95 5.25 -4.15
N TRP A 133 -29.31 5.38 -2.86
CA TRP A 133 -28.59 4.72 -1.78
C TRP A 133 -28.66 3.19 -1.88
N CYS A 134 -29.83 2.63 -2.17
CA CYS A 134 -30.00 1.20 -2.40
C CYS A 134 -29.09 0.68 -3.52
N GLY A 135 -29.01 1.41 -4.64
CA GLY A 135 -28.12 1.05 -5.75
C GLY A 135 -26.64 1.08 -5.38
N ILE A 136 -26.24 2.08 -4.61
CA ILE A 136 -24.87 2.21 -4.09
C ILE A 136 -24.55 1.05 -3.12
N ASP A 137 -25.43 0.78 -2.16
CA ASP A 137 -25.24 -0.27 -1.16
C ASP A 137 -25.15 -1.66 -1.80
N LEU A 138 -25.91 -1.91 -2.84
CA LEU A 138 -25.82 -3.14 -3.62
C LEU A 138 -24.44 -3.29 -4.27
N GLY A 139 -23.91 -2.20 -4.82
CA GLY A 139 -22.56 -2.17 -5.41
C GLY A 139 -21.46 -2.38 -4.36
N LEU A 140 -21.56 -1.73 -3.22
CA LEU A 140 -20.59 -1.83 -2.12
C LEU A 140 -20.62 -3.22 -1.47
N SER A 141 -21.80 -3.78 -1.20
CA SER A 141 -21.93 -5.12 -0.61
C SER A 141 -21.34 -6.20 -1.53
N ALA A 142 -21.45 -6.02 -2.84
CA ALA A 142 -20.83 -6.95 -3.79
C ALA A 142 -19.30 -7.00 -3.64
N VAL A 143 -18.67 -5.87 -3.36
CA VAL A 143 -17.20 -5.78 -3.18
C VAL A 143 -16.79 -6.17 -1.76
N ARG A 144 -17.54 -5.75 -0.74
CA ARG A 144 -17.20 -5.95 0.67
C ARG A 144 -17.46 -7.40 1.11
N ASP A 145 -18.65 -7.91 0.81
CA ASP A 145 -19.17 -9.12 1.47
C ASP A 145 -19.20 -10.33 0.54
N ARG A 146 -19.19 -10.11 -0.78
CA ARG A 146 -19.44 -11.17 -1.77
C ARG A 146 -18.28 -11.37 -2.75
N HIS A 147 -17.12 -10.78 -2.49
CA HIS A 147 -15.98 -10.85 -3.42
C HIS A 147 -15.50 -12.29 -3.67
N GLU A 148 -15.50 -13.16 -2.64
CA GLU A 148 -15.12 -14.57 -2.78
C GLU A 148 -16.14 -15.34 -3.64
N LEU A 149 -17.42 -15.13 -3.40
CA LEU A 149 -18.49 -15.75 -4.20
C LEU A 149 -18.39 -15.34 -5.68
N LEU A 150 -18.18 -14.03 -5.92
CA LEU A 150 -18.04 -13.52 -7.28
C LEU A 150 -16.82 -14.11 -7.99
N ASN A 151 -15.68 -14.22 -7.31
CA ASN A 151 -14.48 -14.83 -7.85
C ASN A 151 -14.66 -16.31 -8.16
N THR A 152 -15.38 -17.06 -7.29
CA THR A 152 -15.68 -18.48 -7.51
C THR A 152 -16.48 -18.70 -8.80
N HIS A 153 -17.35 -17.74 -9.14
CA HIS A 153 -18.14 -17.78 -10.39
C HIS A 153 -17.45 -17.10 -11.58
N GLY A 154 -16.17 -16.76 -11.48
CA GLY A 154 -15.41 -16.09 -12.55
C GLY A 154 -15.83 -14.63 -12.78
N LEU A 155 -16.62 -14.06 -11.88
CA LEU A 155 -17.07 -12.68 -11.91
C LEU A 155 -16.10 -11.85 -11.08
N GLY A 156 -15.38 -10.93 -11.73
CA GLY A 156 -14.47 -10.03 -11.01
C GLY A 156 -15.21 -9.19 -9.94
N ALA A 157 -14.55 -8.93 -8.83
CA ALA A 157 -15.11 -8.10 -7.75
C ALA A 157 -15.14 -6.59 -8.08
N ARG A 158 -14.63 -6.19 -9.25
CA ARG A 158 -14.64 -4.78 -9.66
C ARG A 158 -16.06 -4.32 -9.97
N ARG A 159 -16.43 -3.17 -9.41
CA ARG A 159 -17.72 -2.52 -9.65
C ARG A 159 -17.49 -1.04 -9.97
N GLY A 160 -18.32 -0.50 -10.85
CA GLY A 160 -18.36 0.92 -11.17
C GLY A 160 -19.74 1.47 -10.83
N VAL A 161 -19.78 2.63 -10.20
CA VAL A 161 -21.00 3.40 -9.98
C VAL A 161 -20.89 4.69 -10.75
N LEU A 162 -21.85 4.95 -11.63
CA LEU A 162 -21.92 6.18 -12.40
C LEU A 162 -23.08 7.04 -11.85
N LEU A 163 -22.75 8.19 -11.28
CA LEU A 163 -23.71 9.17 -10.81
C LEU A 163 -23.98 10.19 -11.90
N CYS A 164 -25.18 10.14 -12.49
CA CYS A 164 -25.64 11.05 -13.55
C CYS A 164 -26.67 12.03 -13.01
N GLY A 165 -26.68 13.25 -13.56
CA GLY A 165 -27.66 14.28 -13.23
C GLY A 165 -27.17 15.69 -13.54
N PRO A 166 -28.02 16.71 -13.46
CA PRO A 166 -27.67 18.11 -13.67
C PRO A 166 -26.57 18.62 -12.71
N PRO A 167 -25.87 19.70 -13.03
CA PRO A 167 -24.97 20.36 -12.08
C PRO A 167 -25.70 20.74 -10.78
N GLY A 168 -25.00 20.66 -9.64
CA GLY A 168 -25.57 21.05 -8.34
C GLY A 168 -26.48 20.02 -7.65
N THR A 169 -26.71 18.85 -8.22
CA THR A 169 -27.60 17.81 -7.64
C THR A 169 -26.93 16.90 -6.59
N GLY A 170 -25.83 17.32 -6.00
CA GLY A 170 -25.22 16.60 -4.87
C GLY A 170 -24.35 15.39 -5.21
N LYS A 171 -24.03 15.14 -6.51
CA LYS A 171 -23.21 13.97 -6.91
C LYS A 171 -21.86 13.87 -6.16
N SER A 172 -21.16 14.98 -6.05
CA SER A 172 -19.88 15.03 -5.30
C SER A 172 -20.07 14.82 -3.80
N ALA A 173 -21.20 15.28 -3.24
CA ALA A 173 -21.53 15.06 -1.84
C ALA A 173 -21.83 13.57 -1.58
N VAL A 174 -22.58 12.91 -2.45
CA VAL A 174 -22.80 11.45 -2.39
C VAL A 174 -21.48 10.70 -2.44
N SER A 175 -20.58 11.05 -3.38
CA SER A 175 -19.24 10.42 -3.46
C SER A 175 -18.41 10.63 -2.20
N ALA A 176 -18.50 11.80 -1.58
CA ALA A 176 -17.80 12.09 -0.33
C ALA A 176 -18.36 11.31 0.87
N VAL A 177 -19.68 11.14 0.94
CA VAL A 177 -20.33 10.29 1.96
C VAL A 177 -19.88 8.85 1.80
N ILE A 178 -19.92 8.29 0.59
CA ILE A 178 -19.47 6.92 0.32
C ILE A 178 -18.00 6.76 0.75
N ALA A 179 -17.15 7.70 0.35
CA ALA A 179 -15.73 7.65 0.70
C ALA A 179 -15.51 7.67 2.23
N ALA A 180 -16.29 8.48 2.96
CA ALA A 180 -16.22 8.53 4.43
C ALA A 180 -16.69 7.22 5.09
N GLU A 181 -17.72 6.57 4.54
CA GLU A 181 -18.26 5.30 5.05
C GLU A 181 -17.34 4.10 4.81
N VAL A 182 -16.56 4.12 3.72
CA VAL A 182 -15.71 2.97 3.36
C VAL A 182 -14.26 3.11 3.82
N VAL A 183 -13.82 4.29 4.26
CA VAL A 183 -12.49 4.50 4.85
C VAL A 183 -12.35 3.65 6.10
N GLY A 184 -11.21 2.99 6.23
CA GLY A 184 -10.95 1.99 7.27
C GLY A 184 -10.99 0.58 6.68
N ASP A 185 -12.09 0.20 6.05
CA ASP A 185 -12.22 -1.09 5.36
C ASP A 185 -11.51 -1.07 4.01
N PHE A 186 -11.60 0.06 3.31
CA PHE A 186 -11.01 0.28 1.98
C PHE A 186 -10.04 1.46 1.97
N THR A 187 -9.07 1.40 1.07
CA THR A 187 -8.26 2.56 0.71
C THR A 187 -8.99 3.35 -0.37
N VAL A 188 -9.29 4.60 -0.10
CA VAL A 188 -9.99 5.51 -1.01
C VAL A 188 -8.98 6.39 -1.74
N ILE A 189 -9.09 6.49 -3.05
CA ILE A 189 -8.21 7.35 -3.86
C ILE A 189 -9.09 8.37 -4.57
N TYR A 190 -8.88 9.66 -4.26
CA TYR A 190 -9.52 10.78 -4.94
C TYR A 190 -8.69 11.18 -6.17
N VAL A 191 -9.27 11.05 -7.35
CA VAL A 191 -8.63 11.39 -8.63
C VAL A 191 -9.24 12.66 -9.21
#